data_7a1fcc90e64e1f75a40a9a3966d56330
#
_entry.id   7a1fcc90e64e1f75a40a9a3966d56330
#
_cell.length_a   1.000
_cell.length_b   1.000
_cell.length_c   1.000
_cell.angle_alpha   90.00
_cell.angle_beta   90.00
_cell.angle_gamma   90.00
#
_symmetry.space_group_name_H-M   'P 1'
#
loop_
_entity.id
_entity.type
_entity.pdbx_description
1 polymer ?
#
loop_
_entity_poly.entity_id
_entity_poly.type
_entity_poly.pdbx_seq_one_letter_code
_entity_poly.pdbx_strand_id
1 'polypeptide(L)'
;MKLNGIIVALCSVGILNAHAENVAIAKSSLVGDGIVEFVPQGFDQTKTPSLILKEEPTAKGSVPSDWELYPQFTVVDGKANASLSLTGEISLYGGGEVTGPLLRNGQYIKLWNTDTGAYGVDGGKRLYQSHPWVLGVRRDGSAFGILFDSSWKSELHTNSDKIEFNTEAALFRIYIIDRESPKDVLKGLAELTGTITMVIARR
;
A
#
# COMPACT_ATOMS: atom_id res chain seq x y z
N MET A 1 -33.84 59.78 -19.47
CA MET A 1 -33.16 59.10 -18.37
C MET A 1 -33.16 57.60 -18.65
N LYS A 2 -32.04 57.02 -19.13
CA LYS A 2 -31.91 55.56 -19.49
C LYS A 2 -31.32 54.86 -18.34
N LEU A 3 -32.05 53.94 -17.74
CA LEU A 3 -31.50 52.97 -16.72
C LEU A 3 -30.73 51.88 -17.44
N ASN A 4 -29.41 51.80 -17.19
CA ASN A 4 -28.58 50.65 -17.57
C ASN A 4 -28.75 49.58 -16.53
N GLY A 5 -29.36 48.46 -16.92
CA GLY A 5 -29.42 47.25 -16.09
C GLY A 5 -28.06 46.52 -16.09
N ILE A 6 -27.46 46.35 -14.92
CA ILE A 6 -26.27 45.52 -14.72
C ILE A 6 -26.75 44.09 -14.60
N ILE A 7 -26.37 43.25 -15.57
CA ILE A 7 -26.57 41.81 -15.51
C ILE A 7 -25.39 41.24 -14.71
N VAL A 8 -25.65 40.79 -13.48
CA VAL A 8 -24.68 40.02 -12.68
C VAL A 8 -24.81 38.56 -13.11
N ALA A 9 -23.83 38.08 -13.84
CA ALA A 9 -23.72 36.65 -14.14
C ALA A 9 -23.23 35.92 -12.88
N LEU A 10 -24.10 35.15 -12.24
CA LEU A 10 -23.69 34.17 -11.20
C LEU A 10 -22.99 33.00 -11.89
N CYS A 11 -21.66 32.98 -11.81
CA CYS A 11 -20.90 31.76 -12.07
C CYS A 11 -21.14 30.78 -10.91
N SER A 12 -21.99 29.79 -11.12
CA SER A 12 -22.07 28.64 -10.22
C SER A 12 -20.81 27.82 -10.40
N VAL A 13 -19.87 27.92 -9.45
CA VAL A 13 -18.73 26.97 -9.31
C VAL A 13 -19.32 25.66 -8.85
N GLY A 14 -19.49 24.72 -9.78
CA GLY A 14 -19.84 23.35 -9.47
C GLY A 14 -18.71 22.75 -8.67
N ILE A 15 -18.94 22.48 -7.38
CA ILE A 15 -18.03 21.65 -6.59
C ILE A 15 -18.16 20.24 -7.15
N LEU A 16 -17.16 19.81 -7.94
CA LEU A 16 -16.99 18.41 -8.32
C LEU A 16 -16.65 17.64 -7.03
N ASN A 17 -17.65 17.05 -6.42
CA ASN A 17 -17.41 16.07 -5.36
C ASN A 17 -16.77 14.84 -5.99
N ALA A 18 -15.52 14.56 -5.67
CA ALA A 18 -14.86 13.32 -6.02
C ALA A 18 -15.69 12.16 -5.42
N HIS A 19 -16.31 11.35 -6.29
CA HIS A 19 -17.06 10.18 -5.86
C HIS A 19 -16.08 9.03 -5.64
N ALA A 20 -15.95 8.59 -4.39
CA ALA A 20 -15.26 7.35 -4.06
C ALA A 20 -16.19 6.16 -4.33
N GLU A 21 -15.78 5.27 -5.21
CA GLU A 21 -16.47 4.02 -5.51
C GLU A 21 -15.83 2.88 -4.75
N ASN A 22 -16.61 2.13 -3.97
CA ASN A 22 -16.14 0.91 -3.31
C ASN A 22 -15.95 -0.20 -4.35
N VAL A 23 -14.82 -0.89 -4.27
CA VAL A 23 -14.52 -2.03 -5.15
C VAL A 23 -14.52 -3.31 -4.32
N ALA A 24 -15.36 -4.26 -4.71
CA ALA A 24 -15.44 -5.55 -4.04
C ALA A 24 -14.15 -6.37 -4.24
N ILE A 25 -13.83 -7.21 -3.27
CA ILE A 25 -12.81 -8.24 -3.42
C ILE A 25 -13.40 -9.37 -4.29
N ALA A 26 -12.82 -9.57 -5.48
CA ALA A 26 -13.25 -10.63 -6.39
C ALA A 26 -12.72 -11.99 -5.97
N LYS A 27 -11.52 -12.04 -5.39
CA LYS A 27 -10.87 -13.27 -4.94
C LYS A 27 -10.04 -12.99 -3.70
N SER A 28 -10.13 -13.88 -2.73
CA SER A 28 -9.19 -13.99 -1.62
C SER A 28 -8.78 -15.44 -1.44
N SER A 29 -7.49 -15.70 -1.28
CA SER A 29 -6.99 -17.07 -1.16
C SER A 29 -5.71 -17.14 -0.35
N LEU A 30 -5.59 -18.22 0.43
CA LEU A 30 -4.32 -18.59 1.05
C LEU A 30 -3.37 -19.06 -0.07
N VAL A 31 -2.21 -18.42 -0.20
CA VAL A 31 -1.20 -18.73 -1.23
C VAL A 31 0.10 -19.25 -0.64
N GLY A 32 0.30 -19.08 0.64
CA GLY A 32 1.46 -19.56 1.41
C GLY A 32 1.07 -19.82 2.85
N ASP A 33 2.01 -20.29 3.67
CA ASP A 33 1.79 -20.41 5.10
C ASP A 33 1.60 -19.00 5.68
N GLY A 34 0.39 -18.69 6.25
CA GLY A 34 0.00 -17.36 6.72
C GLY A 34 0.11 -16.24 5.66
N ILE A 35 0.04 -16.56 4.36
CA ILE A 35 0.08 -15.57 3.27
C ILE A 35 -1.24 -15.61 2.53
N VAL A 36 -1.97 -14.49 2.56
CA VAL A 36 -3.25 -14.32 1.87
C VAL A 36 -3.12 -13.29 0.77
N GLU A 37 -3.56 -13.66 -0.42
CA GLU A 37 -3.74 -12.77 -1.57
C GLU A 37 -5.15 -12.20 -1.59
N PHE A 38 -5.28 -10.90 -1.82
CA PHE A 38 -6.56 -10.21 -2.08
C PHE A 38 -6.52 -9.55 -3.45
N VAL A 39 -7.47 -9.92 -4.30
CA VAL A 39 -7.62 -9.41 -5.67
C VAL A 39 -8.93 -8.64 -5.77
N PRO A 40 -8.92 -7.32 -6.07
CA PRO A 40 -10.12 -6.54 -6.26
C PRO A 40 -10.83 -6.87 -7.58
N GLN A 41 -12.12 -6.64 -7.63
CA GLN A 41 -12.90 -6.79 -8.86
C GLN A 41 -12.42 -5.80 -9.93
N GLY A 42 -12.19 -6.28 -11.15
CA GLY A 42 -11.68 -5.45 -12.25
C GLY A 42 -10.17 -5.29 -12.27
N PHE A 43 -9.42 -5.99 -11.40
CA PHE A 43 -7.97 -6.04 -11.48
C PHE A 43 -7.50 -6.60 -12.83
N ASP A 44 -6.51 -5.93 -13.41
CA ASP A 44 -5.89 -6.32 -14.67
C ASP A 44 -4.36 -6.24 -14.52
N GLN A 45 -3.74 -7.41 -14.44
CA GLN A 45 -2.30 -7.53 -14.24
C GLN A 45 -1.47 -6.88 -15.36
N THR A 46 -2.03 -6.72 -16.55
CA THR A 46 -1.32 -6.06 -17.65
C THR A 46 -1.16 -4.55 -17.46
N LYS A 47 -1.99 -3.96 -16.59
CA LYS A 47 -1.99 -2.53 -16.26
C LYS A 47 -1.16 -2.18 -15.02
N THR A 48 -0.91 -3.16 -14.15
CA THR A 48 -0.19 -2.96 -12.91
C THR A 48 0.94 -3.97 -12.81
N PRO A 49 2.19 -3.55 -13.15
CA PRO A 49 3.35 -4.43 -13.04
C PRO A 49 3.53 -4.91 -11.60
N SER A 50 3.70 -6.21 -11.45
CA SER A 50 3.83 -6.88 -10.16
C SER A 50 5.24 -6.75 -9.59
N LEU A 51 5.33 -6.71 -8.26
CA LEU A 51 6.56 -6.83 -7.49
C LEU A 51 6.92 -8.29 -7.17
N ILE A 52 6.06 -9.22 -7.56
CA ILE A 52 6.32 -10.65 -7.45
C ILE A 52 7.33 -11.04 -8.53
N LEU A 53 8.56 -11.31 -8.13
CA LEU A 53 9.68 -11.63 -9.05
C LEU A 53 9.85 -13.14 -9.28
N LYS A 54 9.12 -13.95 -8.54
CA LYS A 54 9.03 -15.40 -8.71
C LYS A 54 7.80 -15.77 -9.55
N GLU A 55 7.58 -17.07 -9.64
CA GLU A 55 6.34 -17.59 -10.22
C GLU A 55 5.13 -17.06 -9.44
N GLU A 56 4.05 -16.76 -10.16
CA GLU A 56 2.80 -16.31 -9.56
C GLU A 56 2.33 -17.30 -8.48
N PRO A 57 2.01 -16.82 -7.28
CA PRO A 57 1.56 -17.68 -6.21
C PRO A 57 0.26 -18.40 -6.59
N THR A 58 0.19 -19.68 -6.33
CA THR A 58 -1.02 -20.47 -6.56
C THR A 58 -1.84 -20.59 -5.28
N ALA A 59 -3.17 -20.55 -5.42
CA ALA A 59 -4.07 -20.77 -4.29
C ALA A 59 -3.87 -22.15 -3.68
N LYS A 60 -3.61 -22.21 -2.39
CA LYS A 60 -3.44 -23.43 -1.58
C LYS A 60 -4.68 -23.73 -0.72
N GLY A 61 -5.55 -22.76 -0.55
CA GLY A 61 -6.76 -22.90 0.25
C GLY A 61 -7.55 -21.60 0.40
N SER A 62 -8.59 -21.67 1.22
CA SER A 62 -9.39 -20.52 1.60
C SER A 62 -8.66 -19.69 2.67
N VAL A 63 -9.07 -18.42 2.80
CA VAL A 63 -8.63 -17.57 3.91
C VAL A 63 -9.04 -18.20 5.23
N PRO A 64 -8.14 -18.27 6.24
CA PRO A 64 -8.47 -18.79 7.56
C PRO A 64 -9.67 -18.07 8.18
N SER A 65 -10.51 -18.79 8.92
CA SER A 65 -11.74 -18.23 9.52
C SER A 65 -11.49 -17.20 10.61
N ASP A 66 -10.30 -17.22 11.21
CA ASP A 66 -9.79 -16.31 12.23
C ASP A 66 -8.94 -15.16 11.67
N TRP A 67 -8.93 -15.00 10.34
CA TRP A 67 -8.20 -13.92 9.68
C TRP A 67 -8.83 -12.56 9.97
N GLU A 68 -8.04 -11.61 10.44
CA GLU A 68 -8.54 -10.29 10.87
C GLU A 68 -8.23 -9.15 9.90
N LEU A 69 -7.19 -9.31 9.06
CA LEU A 69 -6.70 -8.23 8.20
C LEU A 69 -7.33 -8.28 6.80
N TYR A 70 -8.39 -7.51 6.60
CA TYR A 70 -9.06 -7.40 5.31
C TYR A 70 -8.87 -6.01 4.71
N PRO A 71 -8.35 -5.90 3.47
CA PRO A 71 -8.27 -4.63 2.78
C PRO A 71 -9.65 -4.20 2.27
N GLN A 72 -9.87 -2.89 2.24
CA GLN A 72 -10.96 -2.24 1.54
C GLN A 72 -10.38 -1.52 0.34
N PHE A 73 -10.92 -1.76 -0.85
CA PHE A 73 -10.51 -1.09 -2.07
C PHE A 73 -11.53 -0.03 -2.47
N THR A 74 -11.02 1.11 -2.95
CA THR A 74 -11.84 2.18 -3.51
C THR A 74 -11.18 2.73 -4.77
N VAL A 75 -11.99 3.34 -5.64
CA VAL A 75 -11.51 4.12 -6.77
C VAL A 75 -12.03 5.55 -6.60
N VAL A 76 -11.13 6.52 -6.68
CA VAL A 76 -11.44 7.94 -6.61
C VAL A 76 -10.84 8.62 -7.83
N ASP A 77 -11.67 9.23 -8.67
CA ASP A 77 -11.23 9.88 -9.90
C ASP A 77 -10.34 8.97 -10.78
N GLY A 78 -10.69 7.69 -10.89
CA GLY A 78 -9.96 6.68 -11.67
C GLY A 78 -8.66 6.18 -11.03
N LYS A 79 -8.34 6.62 -9.81
CA LYS A 79 -7.16 6.20 -9.05
C LYS A 79 -7.54 5.17 -7.99
N ALA A 80 -6.80 4.09 -7.94
CA ALA A 80 -7.05 3.03 -6.98
C ALA A 80 -6.45 3.33 -5.62
N ASN A 81 -7.21 3.04 -4.58
CA ASN A 81 -6.80 3.18 -3.19
C ASN A 81 -7.13 1.89 -2.43
N ALA A 82 -6.37 1.62 -1.40
CA ALA A 82 -6.69 0.57 -0.45
C ALA A 82 -6.48 1.05 0.97
N SER A 83 -7.26 0.49 1.90
CA SER A 83 -7.10 0.75 3.31
C SER A 83 -7.29 -0.51 4.13
N LEU A 84 -6.60 -0.58 5.27
CA LEU A 84 -6.74 -1.64 6.27
C LEU A 84 -6.93 -1.00 7.64
N SER A 85 -7.99 -1.38 8.33
CA SER A 85 -8.20 -1.02 9.73
C SER A 85 -7.31 -1.87 10.62
N LEU A 86 -6.75 -1.26 11.64
CA LEU A 86 -5.90 -1.90 12.63
C LEU A 86 -6.57 -1.87 14.00
N THR A 87 -6.39 -2.92 14.77
CA THR A 87 -6.90 -3.03 16.14
C THR A 87 -5.74 -3.25 17.12
N GLY A 88 -5.80 -2.56 18.28
CA GLY A 88 -4.79 -2.66 19.32
C GLY A 88 -3.55 -1.78 19.08
N GLU A 89 -2.57 -1.94 19.95
CA GLU A 89 -1.28 -1.25 19.82
C GLU A 89 -0.38 -1.96 18.80
N ILE A 90 -0.07 -1.28 17.71
CA ILE A 90 0.75 -1.81 16.63
C ILE A 90 1.86 -0.81 16.31
N SER A 91 3.10 -1.30 16.27
CA SER A 91 4.25 -0.55 15.78
C SER A 91 4.44 -0.79 14.30
N LEU A 92 4.39 0.27 13.48
CA LEU A 92 4.48 0.18 12.03
C LEU A 92 5.87 0.58 11.54
N TYR A 93 6.38 -0.15 10.55
CA TYR A 93 7.69 0.04 9.91
C TYR A 93 7.56 -0.13 8.40
N GLY A 94 8.52 0.37 7.62
CA GLY A 94 8.54 0.16 6.16
C GLY A 94 8.50 1.46 5.34
N GLY A 95 7.95 1.38 4.11
CA GLY A 95 7.85 2.49 3.17
C GLY A 95 9.13 2.79 2.39
N GLY A 96 10.22 2.08 2.65
CA GLY A 96 11.50 2.27 1.95
C GLY A 96 12.41 3.31 2.60
N GLU A 97 13.23 3.94 1.78
CA GLU A 97 14.23 4.91 2.23
C GLU A 97 13.60 6.30 2.35
N VAL A 98 13.39 6.73 3.58
CA VAL A 98 12.83 8.05 3.93
C VAL A 98 13.46 8.56 5.21
N THR A 99 13.54 9.87 5.37
CA THR A 99 13.98 10.50 6.62
C THR A 99 12.95 10.33 7.74
N GLY A 100 13.36 10.61 8.96
CA GLY A 100 12.50 10.57 10.14
C GLY A 100 12.70 9.33 11.00
N PRO A 101 11.80 9.09 11.96
CA PRO A 101 11.93 7.98 12.89
C PRO A 101 11.74 6.62 12.21
N LEU A 102 12.36 5.58 12.75
CA LEU A 102 12.16 4.20 12.28
C LEU A 102 10.69 3.75 12.43
N LEU A 103 10.05 4.15 13.54
CA LEU A 103 8.62 3.94 13.76
C LEU A 103 7.82 4.82 12.80
N ARG A 104 6.92 4.20 12.03
CA ARG A 104 6.16 4.86 10.97
C ARG A 104 4.75 5.28 11.35
N ASN A 105 4.29 5.01 12.57
CA ASN A 105 2.97 5.44 13.03
C ASN A 105 2.81 6.97 12.87
N GLY A 106 1.72 7.41 12.26
CA GLY A 106 1.44 8.82 11.97
C GLY A 106 2.28 9.42 10.84
N GLN A 107 2.92 8.60 9.99
CA GLN A 107 3.75 9.08 8.90
C GLN A 107 3.00 9.08 7.56
N TYR A 108 3.40 10.04 6.73
CA TYR A 108 3.05 10.13 5.33
C TYR A 108 4.32 9.90 4.49
N ILE A 109 4.30 8.92 3.60
CA ILE A 109 5.44 8.49 2.81
C ILE A 109 5.06 8.53 1.34
N LYS A 110 5.88 9.19 0.53
CA LYS A 110 5.75 9.19 -0.93
C LYS A 110 6.59 8.07 -1.52
N LEU A 111 5.95 7.20 -2.28
CA LEU A 111 6.60 6.09 -2.96
C LEU A 111 6.87 6.46 -4.43
N TRP A 112 7.94 7.19 -4.64
CA TRP A 112 8.43 7.61 -5.95
C TRP A 112 9.89 8.02 -5.85
N ASN A 113 10.79 7.18 -6.31
CA ASN A 113 12.24 7.36 -6.20
C ASN A 113 12.68 8.71 -6.74
N THR A 114 13.55 9.39 -6.01
CA THR A 114 14.05 10.70 -6.38
C THR A 114 15.50 10.83 -5.97
N ASP A 115 16.35 11.29 -6.91
CA ASP A 115 17.71 11.71 -6.59
C ASP A 115 17.64 13.13 -6.01
N THR A 116 17.69 13.21 -4.69
CA THR A 116 17.62 14.49 -3.97
C THR A 116 18.99 14.86 -3.42
N GLY A 117 19.62 15.87 -3.99
CA GLY A 117 20.76 16.51 -3.33
C GLY A 117 20.36 17.06 -1.96
N ALA A 118 21.00 16.58 -0.90
CA ALA A 118 20.86 17.09 0.47
C ALA A 118 19.42 17.15 1.03
N TYR A 119 18.54 16.18 0.70
CA TYR A 119 17.16 16.07 1.20
C TYR A 119 16.25 17.27 0.89
N GLY A 120 16.63 18.15 -0.09
CA GLY A 120 16.12 19.51 -0.17
C GLY A 120 14.67 19.72 -0.61
N VAL A 121 14.07 18.80 -1.39
CA VAL A 121 12.79 19.13 -2.06
C VAL A 121 11.57 18.85 -1.18
N ASP A 122 11.57 17.81 -0.36
CA ASP A 122 10.43 17.45 0.50
C ASP A 122 10.85 16.91 1.87
N GLY A 123 12.01 17.35 2.36
CA GLY A 123 12.54 16.94 3.65
C GLY A 123 12.96 15.46 3.70
N GLY A 124 13.26 14.85 2.53
CA GLY A 124 13.67 13.45 2.45
C GLY A 124 12.51 12.45 2.55
N LYS A 125 11.29 12.88 2.26
CA LYS A 125 10.12 11.99 2.18
C LYS A 125 10.13 11.05 0.97
N ARG A 126 11.06 11.27 0.04
CA ARG A 126 11.34 10.44 -1.12
C ARG A 126 12.84 10.40 -1.32
N LEU A 127 13.42 9.22 -1.30
CA LEU A 127 14.83 9.03 -1.59
C LEU A 127 15.01 7.98 -2.70
N TYR A 128 16.03 7.16 -2.63
CA TYR A 128 16.43 6.26 -3.72
C TYR A 128 15.61 4.96 -3.77
N GLN A 129 14.95 4.58 -2.66
CA GLN A 129 14.22 3.32 -2.58
C GLN A 129 12.80 3.55 -2.05
N SER A 130 11.82 3.13 -2.85
CA SER A 130 10.40 3.11 -2.49
C SER A 130 9.94 1.67 -2.35
N HIS A 131 9.43 1.32 -1.17
CA HIS A 131 8.90 -0.02 -0.92
C HIS A 131 7.43 0.10 -0.52
N PRO A 132 6.48 -0.36 -1.34
CA PRO A 132 5.05 -0.41 -1.02
C PRO A 132 4.77 -1.57 -0.05
N TRP A 133 5.47 -1.52 1.07
CA TRP A 133 5.52 -2.55 2.09
C TRP A 133 5.44 -1.94 3.49
N VAL A 134 4.58 -2.52 4.32
CA VAL A 134 4.45 -2.19 5.74
C VAL A 134 4.60 -3.45 6.58
N LEU A 135 5.43 -3.38 7.59
CA LEU A 135 5.54 -4.37 8.66
C LEU A 135 4.85 -3.81 9.91
N GLY A 136 3.86 -4.52 10.42
CA GLY A 136 3.21 -4.23 11.69
C GLY A 136 3.63 -5.24 12.76
N VAL A 137 4.03 -4.75 13.93
CA VAL A 137 4.41 -5.59 15.08
C VAL A 137 3.41 -5.33 16.19
N ARG A 138 2.71 -6.38 16.63
CA ARG A 138 1.75 -6.33 17.72
C ARG A 138 2.45 -6.37 19.07
N ARG A 139 1.74 -5.98 20.12
CA ARG A 139 2.30 -5.91 21.49
C ARG A 139 2.80 -7.27 22.01
N ASP A 140 2.20 -8.37 21.59
CA ASP A 140 2.60 -9.74 21.97
C ASP A 140 3.82 -10.26 21.21
N GLY A 141 4.35 -9.49 20.26
CA GLY A 141 5.49 -9.84 19.42
C GLY A 141 5.11 -10.52 18.11
N SER A 142 3.86 -10.93 17.93
CA SER A 142 3.37 -11.37 16.63
C SER A 142 3.39 -10.23 15.61
N ALA A 143 3.42 -10.55 14.32
CA ALA A 143 3.60 -9.52 13.32
C ALA A 143 2.86 -9.86 12.02
N PHE A 144 2.56 -8.82 11.27
CA PHE A 144 2.05 -8.94 9.92
C PHE A 144 2.84 -8.07 8.95
N GLY A 145 2.79 -8.43 7.68
CA GLY A 145 3.35 -7.65 6.59
C GLY A 145 2.30 -7.42 5.51
N ILE A 146 2.28 -6.24 4.93
CA ILE A 146 1.37 -5.89 3.85
C ILE A 146 2.20 -5.46 2.65
N LEU A 147 2.11 -6.21 1.55
CA LEU A 147 2.67 -5.85 0.26
C LEU A 147 1.55 -5.34 -0.65
N PHE A 148 1.60 -4.06 -0.97
CA PHE A 148 0.75 -3.47 -2.00
C PHE A 148 1.42 -3.70 -3.36
N ASP A 149 0.92 -4.67 -4.13
CA ASP A 149 1.56 -5.13 -5.37
C ASP A 149 1.37 -4.12 -6.51
N SER A 150 2.05 -2.99 -6.37
CA SER A 150 2.02 -1.89 -7.32
C SER A 150 3.37 -1.16 -7.35
N SER A 151 3.93 -1.00 -8.55
CA SER A 151 5.14 -0.19 -8.79
C SER A 151 4.83 1.24 -9.26
N TRP A 152 3.57 1.61 -9.31
CA TRP A 152 3.15 2.96 -9.65
C TRP A 152 3.45 3.98 -8.56
N LYS A 153 3.53 5.24 -8.96
CA LYS A 153 3.63 6.35 -8.00
C LYS A 153 2.48 6.30 -7.01
N SER A 154 2.83 6.30 -5.73
CA SER A 154 1.89 6.03 -4.65
C SER A 154 2.23 6.83 -3.40
N GLU A 155 1.29 6.83 -2.49
CA GLU A 155 1.40 7.45 -1.17
C GLU A 155 0.94 6.44 -0.11
N LEU A 156 1.69 6.37 0.97
CA LEU A 156 1.42 5.49 2.10
C LEU A 156 1.20 6.34 3.34
N HIS A 157 0.04 6.17 3.97
CA HIS A 157 -0.30 6.79 5.25
C HIS A 157 -0.40 5.70 6.31
N THR A 158 0.38 5.80 7.37
CA THR A 158 0.49 4.80 8.43
C THR A 158 0.00 5.36 9.75
N ASN A 159 -1.31 5.46 9.92
CA ASN A 159 -1.92 5.88 11.18
C ASN A 159 -1.93 4.73 12.20
N SER A 160 -2.20 5.03 13.47
CA SER A 160 -2.21 4.01 14.52
C SER A 160 -3.34 3.00 14.40
N ASP A 161 -4.44 3.40 13.76
CA ASP A 161 -5.68 2.63 13.60
C ASP A 161 -5.97 2.22 12.16
N LYS A 162 -5.14 2.71 11.21
CA LYS A 162 -5.38 2.51 9.78
C LYS A 162 -4.11 2.67 8.94
N ILE A 163 -3.97 1.81 7.96
CA ILE A 163 -3.01 1.97 6.88
C ILE A 163 -3.79 2.31 5.61
N GLU A 164 -3.34 3.33 4.88
CA GLU A 164 -3.92 3.74 3.60
C GLU A 164 -2.84 3.77 2.54
N PHE A 165 -3.12 3.19 1.39
CA PHE A 165 -2.26 3.20 0.21
C PHE A 165 -3.03 3.79 -0.97
N ASN A 166 -2.55 4.90 -1.49
CA ASN A 166 -3.15 5.63 -2.59
C ASN A 166 -2.20 5.59 -3.78
N THR A 167 -2.68 5.19 -4.96
CA THR A 167 -1.84 5.14 -6.16
C THR A 167 -2.42 6.00 -7.28
N GLU A 168 -1.56 6.50 -8.16
CA GLU A 168 -1.99 7.24 -9.36
C GLU A 168 -2.43 6.32 -10.51
N ALA A 169 -2.63 5.03 -10.22
CA ALA A 169 -2.87 4.01 -11.24
C ALA A 169 -4.12 3.17 -10.99
N ALA A 170 -4.24 2.13 -11.83
CA ALA A 170 -5.27 1.12 -11.81
C ALA A 170 -5.23 0.25 -10.52
N LEU A 171 -6.25 -0.58 -10.36
CA LEU A 171 -6.37 -1.54 -9.27
C LEU A 171 -5.14 -2.46 -9.19
N PHE A 172 -4.79 -2.87 -7.99
CA PHE A 172 -3.64 -3.70 -7.65
C PHE A 172 -4.03 -4.77 -6.64
N ARG A 173 -3.22 -5.81 -6.54
CA ARG A 173 -3.38 -6.88 -5.54
C ARG A 173 -2.72 -6.49 -4.23
N ILE A 174 -3.16 -7.13 -3.14
CA ILE A 174 -2.51 -7.00 -1.84
C ILE A 174 -2.19 -8.41 -1.34
N TYR A 175 -0.97 -8.58 -0.87
CA TYR A 175 -0.55 -9.75 -0.12
C TYR A 175 -0.39 -9.37 1.34
N ILE A 176 -1.04 -10.13 2.22
CA ILE A 176 -0.90 -9.96 3.67
C ILE A 176 -0.28 -11.23 4.23
N ILE A 177 0.79 -11.05 4.99
CA ILE A 177 1.54 -12.12 5.65
C ILE A 177 1.30 -11.94 7.13
N ASP A 178 0.74 -12.92 7.82
CA ASP A 178 0.53 -12.89 9.27
C ASP A 178 1.28 -14.06 9.94
N ARG A 179 2.15 -13.76 10.90
CA ARG A 179 3.10 -14.72 11.48
C ARG A 179 3.35 -14.41 12.96
N GLU A 180 3.98 -15.36 13.64
CA GLU A 180 4.34 -15.27 15.05
C GLU A 180 5.47 -14.25 15.34
N SER A 181 6.26 -13.87 14.34
CA SER A 181 7.35 -12.91 14.54
C SER A 181 7.62 -12.06 13.29
N PRO A 182 8.24 -10.86 13.46
CA PRO A 182 8.69 -10.03 12.33
C PRO A 182 9.65 -10.78 11.40
N LYS A 183 10.51 -11.63 11.95
CA LYS A 183 11.46 -12.43 11.16
C LYS A 183 10.75 -13.41 10.23
N ASP A 184 9.67 -14.03 10.70
CA ASP A 184 8.91 -14.98 9.88
C ASP A 184 8.06 -14.27 8.83
N VAL A 185 7.57 -13.06 9.14
CA VAL A 185 6.95 -12.17 8.13
C VAL A 185 7.92 -11.84 7.01
N LEU A 186 9.18 -11.50 7.32
CA LEU A 186 10.20 -11.23 6.30
C LEU A 186 10.57 -12.48 5.48
N LYS A 187 10.52 -13.67 6.06
CA LYS A 187 10.67 -14.92 5.29
C LYS A 187 9.50 -15.09 4.30
N GLY A 188 8.26 -14.83 4.74
CA GLY A 188 7.10 -14.86 3.88
C GLY A 188 7.19 -13.84 2.73
N LEU A 189 7.69 -12.63 3.00
CA LEU A 189 7.98 -11.66 1.94
C LEU A 189 9.00 -12.22 0.93
N ALA A 190 10.07 -12.84 1.39
CA ALA A 190 11.07 -13.46 0.53
C ALA A 190 10.52 -14.67 -0.26
N GLU A 191 9.52 -15.36 0.25
CA GLU A 191 8.79 -16.41 -0.50
C GLU A 191 8.07 -15.82 -1.71
N LEU A 192 7.52 -14.61 -1.60
CA LEU A 192 6.82 -13.90 -2.68
C LEU A 192 7.79 -13.23 -3.66
N THR A 193 8.71 -12.42 -3.15
CA THR A 193 9.54 -11.52 -3.95
C THR A 193 10.88 -12.11 -4.36
N GLY A 194 11.28 -13.22 -3.78
CA GLY A 194 12.60 -13.80 -3.97
C GLY A 194 13.64 -13.27 -2.98
N THR A 195 14.82 -13.81 -3.09
CA THR A 195 16.01 -13.42 -2.31
C THR A 195 17.17 -13.15 -3.25
N ILE A 196 18.09 -12.30 -2.83
CA ILE A 196 19.37 -12.15 -3.53
C ILE A 196 20.25 -13.37 -3.29
N THR A 197 21.01 -13.76 -4.30
CA THR A 197 22.01 -14.83 -4.14
C THR A 197 23.12 -14.39 -3.19
N MET A 198 23.37 -15.17 -2.16
CA MET A 198 24.49 -14.89 -1.25
C MET A 198 25.81 -14.98 -2.01
N VAL A 199 26.56 -13.89 -2.02
CA VAL A 199 27.92 -13.88 -2.56
C VAL A 199 28.84 -14.59 -1.56
N ILE A 200 29.36 -15.75 -1.96
CA ILE A 200 30.38 -16.46 -1.15
C ILE A 200 31.64 -15.61 -1.20
N ALA A 201 32.05 -15.07 -0.04
CA ALA A 201 33.34 -14.41 0.08
C ALA A 201 34.45 -15.41 -0.30
N ARG A 202 35.14 -15.16 -1.39
CA ARG A 202 36.39 -15.89 -1.68
C ARG A 202 37.41 -15.49 -0.62
N ARG A 203 37.87 -16.46 0.18
CA ARG A 203 39.02 -16.32 1.08
C ARG A 203 40.29 -16.23 0.25
#